data_713672352218373e9a76a15a39c663ab
#
_entry.id   713672352218373e9a76a15a39c663ab
#
_cell.length_a   1.000
_cell.length_b   1.000
_cell.length_c   1.000
_cell.angle_alpha   90.00
_cell.angle_beta   90.00
_cell.angle_gamma   90.00
#
_symmetry.space_group_name_H-M   'P 1'
#
loop_
_entity.id
_entity.type
_entity.pdbx_description
1 polymer ?
#
loop_
_entity_poly.entity_id
_entity_poly.type
_entity_poly.pdbx_seq_one_letter_code
_entity_poly.pdbx_strand_id
1 'polypeptide(L)'
;MSYLKFKEITITNFSDQTINNFYNQGYVFTRIKKGIMNQTRSLRINLNKFELSSENKRILKKTKNLQLQTIDLPYNKYNWTIGKLGKDFYTTKFGDGTFSANKIKELLTTKHNFNSAK
;
A
#
# COMPACT_ATOMS: atom_id res chain seq x y z
N MET A 1 5.78 1.03 -28.81
CA MET A 1 6.24 0.60 -27.48
C MET A 1 5.53 -0.70 -27.11
N SER A 2 6.27 -1.80 -26.96
CA SER A 2 5.66 -3.03 -26.48
C SER A 2 5.42 -2.92 -24.99
N TYR A 3 4.18 -2.93 -24.57
CA TYR A 3 3.86 -3.06 -23.16
C TYR A 3 4.21 -4.46 -22.69
N LEU A 4 4.90 -4.56 -21.56
CA LEU A 4 5.06 -5.83 -20.87
C LEU A 4 3.68 -6.37 -20.53
N LYS A 5 3.35 -7.53 -21.07
CA LYS A 5 2.12 -8.21 -20.68
C LYS A 5 2.21 -8.59 -19.22
N PHE A 6 1.33 -8.06 -18.41
CA PHE A 6 1.20 -8.46 -17.02
C PHE A 6 0.59 -9.84 -16.95
N LYS A 7 1.20 -10.70 -16.16
CA LYS A 7 0.56 -11.95 -15.78
C LYS A 7 -0.43 -11.66 -14.67
N GLU A 8 -1.67 -12.07 -14.87
CA GLU A 8 -2.72 -11.97 -13.86
C GLU A 8 -3.01 -13.36 -13.30
N ILE A 9 -3.15 -13.45 -12.00
CA ILE A 9 -3.56 -14.67 -11.30
C ILE A 9 -4.65 -14.33 -10.28
N THR A 10 -5.45 -15.34 -9.96
CA THR A 10 -6.42 -15.26 -8.87
C THR A 10 -6.05 -16.27 -7.81
N ILE A 11 -5.84 -15.84 -6.58
CA ILE A 11 -5.57 -16.73 -5.45
C ILE A 11 -6.80 -16.88 -4.59
N THR A 12 -6.94 -18.06 -4.00
CA THR A 12 -8.02 -18.39 -3.06
C THR A 12 -7.47 -18.71 -1.66
N ASN A 13 -6.19 -19.05 -1.58
CA ASN A 13 -5.50 -19.27 -0.32
C ASN A 13 -4.78 -17.99 0.11
N PHE A 14 -5.24 -17.38 1.19
CA PHE A 14 -4.71 -16.13 1.73
C PHE A 14 -3.76 -16.35 2.93
N SER A 15 -3.13 -17.52 3.02
CA SER A 15 -2.09 -17.75 4.02
C SER A 15 -0.87 -16.86 3.76
N ASP A 16 -0.19 -16.46 4.81
CA ASP A 16 1.02 -15.62 4.70
C ASP A 16 2.09 -16.26 3.81
N GLN A 17 2.24 -17.58 3.90
CA GLN A 17 3.18 -18.31 3.06
C GLN A 17 2.84 -18.20 1.58
N THR A 18 1.59 -18.39 1.20
CA THR A 18 1.14 -18.27 -0.20
C THR A 18 1.33 -16.85 -0.71
N ILE A 19 0.91 -15.86 0.06
CA ILE A 19 1.03 -14.44 -0.32
C ILE A 19 2.50 -14.06 -0.47
N ASN A 20 3.36 -14.43 0.46
CA ASN A 20 4.79 -14.14 0.40
C ASN A 20 5.47 -14.79 -0.80
N ASN A 21 5.09 -16.02 -1.15
CA ASN A 21 5.61 -16.68 -2.35
C ASN A 21 5.27 -15.90 -3.62
N PHE A 22 4.05 -15.39 -3.74
CA PHE A 22 3.66 -14.56 -4.88
C PHE A 22 4.33 -13.19 -4.87
N TYR A 23 4.46 -12.55 -3.71
CA TYR A 23 5.23 -11.31 -3.57
C TYR A 23 6.68 -11.48 -4.02
N ASN A 24 7.31 -12.61 -3.69
CA ASN A 24 8.68 -12.92 -4.12
C ASN A 24 8.82 -13.07 -5.64
N GLN A 25 7.73 -13.40 -6.33
CA GLN A 25 7.68 -13.48 -7.79
C GLN A 25 7.25 -12.17 -8.45
N GLY A 26 7.04 -11.12 -7.68
CA GLY A 26 6.65 -9.80 -8.17
C GLY A 26 5.15 -9.58 -8.30
N TYR A 27 4.32 -10.50 -7.83
CA TYR A 27 2.88 -10.32 -7.83
C TYR A 27 2.44 -9.37 -6.71
N VAL A 28 1.48 -8.52 -7.00
CA VAL A 28 0.84 -7.61 -6.04
C VAL A 28 -0.67 -7.64 -6.21
N PHE A 29 -1.39 -7.43 -5.12
CA PHE A 29 -2.84 -7.35 -5.18
C PHE A 29 -3.30 -6.14 -5.99
N THR A 30 -4.40 -6.34 -6.71
CA THR A 30 -5.06 -5.30 -7.49
C THR A 30 -6.33 -4.83 -6.80
N ARG A 31 -6.91 -3.74 -7.30
CA ARG A 31 -8.22 -3.27 -6.85
C ARG A 31 -9.38 -3.80 -7.69
N ILE A 32 -9.14 -4.73 -8.59
CA ILE A 32 -10.16 -5.24 -9.50
C ILE A 32 -11.15 -6.11 -8.74
N LYS A 33 -10.64 -7.10 -8.02
CA LYS A 33 -11.44 -8.06 -7.28
C LYS A 33 -10.58 -8.75 -6.23
N LYS A 34 -11.20 -9.26 -5.17
CA LYS A 34 -10.51 -9.99 -4.12
C LYS A 34 -9.72 -11.18 -4.69
N GLY A 35 -8.45 -11.27 -4.32
CA GLY A 35 -7.55 -12.35 -4.71
C GLY A 35 -6.89 -12.19 -6.07
N ILE A 36 -7.24 -11.19 -6.85
CA ILE A 36 -6.59 -10.94 -8.14
C ILE A 36 -5.26 -10.23 -7.91
N MET A 37 -4.20 -10.82 -8.43
CA MET A 37 -2.85 -10.29 -8.38
C MET A 37 -2.27 -10.12 -9.79
N ASN A 38 -1.55 -9.04 -10.00
CA ASN A 38 -0.79 -8.80 -11.22
C ASN A 38 0.71 -8.91 -10.96
N GLN A 39 1.43 -9.54 -11.87
CA GLN A 39 2.88 -9.54 -11.84
C GLN A 39 3.42 -8.19 -12.30
N THR A 40 4.27 -7.59 -11.49
CA THR A 40 4.89 -6.29 -11.75
C THR A 40 6.39 -6.37 -11.58
N ARG A 41 7.09 -5.35 -12.06
CA ARG A 41 8.49 -5.16 -11.69
C ARG A 41 8.53 -4.50 -10.30
N SER A 42 9.03 -5.23 -9.32
CA SER A 42 9.20 -4.71 -7.97
C SER A 42 10.64 -4.30 -7.74
N LEU A 43 10.86 -3.04 -7.40
CA LEU A 43 12.14 -2.58 -6.90
C LEU A 43 12.20 -2.88 -5.39
N ARG A 44 13.22 -3.61 -4.98
CA ARG A 44 13.42 -3.98 -3.58
C ARG A 44 14.77 -3.52 -3.08
N ILE A 45 14.81 -3.04 -1.85
CA ILE A 45 16.03 -2.66 -1.17
C ILE A 45 16.23 -3.60 0.02
N ASN A 46 17.40 -4.24 0.07
CA ASN A 46 17.76 -5.03 1.24
C ASN A 46 18.19 -4.08 2.37
N LEU A 47 17.33 -3.95 3.37
CA LEU A 47 17.54 -3.01 4.47
C LEU A 47 18.80 -3.33 5.29
N ASN A 48 19.24 -4.58 5.34
CA ASN A 48 20.47 -4.95 6.05
C ASN A 48 21.75 -4.45 5.34
N LYS A 49 21.63 -4.13 4.05
CA LYS A 49 22.74 -3.60 3.22
C LYS A 49 22.51 -2.15 2.82
N PHE A 50 21.44 -1.54 3.31
CA PHE A 50 21.10 -0.18 2.98
C PHE A 50 21.93 0.81 3.80
N GLU A 51 22.62 1.70 3.12
CA GLU A 51 23.37 2.79 3.74
C GLU A 51 22.69 4.13 3.44
N LEU A 52 22.59 4.97 4.46
CA LEU A 52 21.99 6.29 4.30
C LEU A 52 22.90 7.22 3.48
N SER A 53 22.39 7.72 2.37
CA SER A 53 23.02 8.80 1.63
C SER A 53 22.98 10.12 2.41
N SER A 54 23.73 11.11 1.98
CA SER A 54 23.68 12.46 2.56
C SER A 54 22.28 13.05 2.49
N GLU A 55 21.57 12.80 1.40
CA GLU A 55 20.19 13.27 1.23
C GLU A 55 19.22 12.56 2.20
N ASN A 56 19.36 11.26 2.39
CA ASN A 56 18.56 10.53 3.38
C ASN A 56 18.78 11.08 4.79
N LYS A 57 20.03 11.37 5.16
CA LYS A 57 20.39 11.98 6.45
C LYS A 57 19.75 13.36 6.61
N ARG A 58 19.74 14.15 5.54
CA ARG A 58 19.11 15.48 5.53
C ARG A 58 17.60 15.38 5.78
N ILE A 59 16.91 14.45 5.11
CA ILE A 59 15.49 14.22 5.29
C ILE A 59 15.18 13.77 6.72
N LEU A 60 15.93 12.82 7.26
CA LEU A 60 15.79 12.37 8.63
C LEU A 60 15.94 13.49 9.65
N LYS A 61 16.87 14.40 9.41
CA LYS A 61 17.09 15.58 10.25
C LYS A 61 15.89 16.52 10.23
N LYS A 62 15.28 16.73 9.06
CA LYS A 62 14.07 17.56 8.92
C LYS A 62 12.84 16.92 9.57
N THR A 63 12.78 15.61 9.62
CA THR A 63 11.63 14.86 10.13
C THR A 63 11.81 14.37 11.56
N LYS A 64 12.83 14.82 12.27
CA LYS A 64 13.15 14.38 13.64
C LYS A 64 12.02 14.53 14.65
N ASN A 65 11.08 15.47 14.40
CA ASN A 65 9.93 15.71 15.25
C ASN A 65 8.74 14.80 14.91
N LEU A 66 8.82 14.01 13.85
CA LEU A 66 7.81 13.03 13.49
C LEU A 66 8.07 11.73 14.25
N GLN A 67 7.00 11.13 14.74
CA GLN A 67 7.06 9.83 15.39
C GLN A 67 6.48 8.77 14.46
N LEU A 68 7.18 7.66 14.28
CA LEU A 68 6.68 6.49 13.57
C LEU A 68 6.06 5.53 14.58
N GLN A 69 4.81 5.16 14.31
CA GLN A 69 4.10 4.16 15.08
C GLN A 69 3.53 3.09 14.16
N THR A 70 3.79 1.83 14.45
CA THR A 70 3.18 0.70 13.75
C THR A 70 1.96 0.25 14.51
N ILE A 71 0.82 0.16 13.83
CA ILE A 71 -0.46 -0.21 14.42
C ILE A 71 -1.06 -1.33 13.60
N ASP A 72 -1.53 -2.37 14.29
CA ASP A 72 -2.24 -3.47 13.65
C ASP A 72 -3.62 -3.05 13.17
N LEU A 73 -4.03 -3.62 12.07
CA LEU A 73 -5.39 -3.46 11.54
C LEU A 73 -6.34 -4.50 12.17
N PRO A 74 -7.60 -4.17 12.34
CA PRO A 74 -8.28 -2.89 12.08
C PRO A 74 -7.90 -1.78 13.06
N TYR A 75 -7.79 -0.56 12.53
CA TYR A 75 -7.52 0.62 13.37
C TYR A 75 -8.76 1.04 14.12
N ASN A 76 -8.78 0.82 15.42
CA ASN A 76 -9.96 1.03 16.27
C ASN A 76 -10.24 2.51 16.61
N LYS A 77 -9.29 3.40 16.37
CA LYS A 77 -9.43 4.85 16.58
C LYS A 77 -9.77 5.62 15.32
N TYR A 78 -10.23 4.91 14.27
CA TYR A 78 -10.65 5.57 13.05
C TYR A 78 -11.82 6.51 13.31
N ASN A 79 -11.74 7.70 12.71
CA ASN A 79 -12.82 8.67 12.71
C ASN A 79 -12.94 9.35 11.34
N TRP A 80 -14.02 10.10 11.13
CA TRP A 80 -14.29 10.74 9.86
C TRP A 80 -13.23 11.76 9.43
N THR A 81 -12.52 12.37 10.37
CA THR A 81 -11.46 13.35 10.08
C THR A 81 -10.29 12.71 9.35
N ILE A 82 -9.96 11.46 9.67
CA ILE A 82 -8.91 10.69 8.98
C ILE A 82 -9.31 10.44 7.53
N GLY A 83 -10.56 10.03 7.31
CA GLY A 83 -11.09 9.83 5.96
C GLY A 83 -11.10 11.11 5.13
N LYS A 84 -11.50 12.22 5.72
CA LYS A 84 -11.49 13.54 5.10
C LYS A 84 -10.06 13.99 4.76
N LEU A 85 -9.14 13.85 5.69
CA LEU A 85 -7.72 14.20 5.49
C LEU A 85 -7.13 13.45 4.30
N GLY A 86 -7.34 12.14 4.22
CA GLY A 86 -6.85 11.33 3.11
C GLY A 86 -7.49 11.71 1.78
N LYS A 87 -8.82 11.90 1.75
CA LYS A 87 -9.52 12.36 0.55
C LYS A 87 -9.00 13.71 0.07
N ASP A 88 -8.87 14.68 0.96
CA ASP A 88 -8.41 16.02 0.61
C ASP A 88 -6.96 16.00 0.09
N PHE A 89 -6.10 15.19 0.69
CA PHE A 89 -4.73 14.99 0.22
C PHE A 89 -4.69 14.45 -1.21
N TYR A 90 -5.43 13.38 -1.49
CA TYR A 90 -5.46 12.78 -2.83
C TYR A 90 -6.10 13.70 -3.86
N THR A 91 -7.16 14.40 -3.51
CA THR A 91 -7.82 15.38 -4.38
C THR A 91 -6.85 16.51 -4.75
N THR A 92 -6.15 17.07 -3.77
CA THR A 92 -5.19 18.15 -3.99
C THR A 92 -4.00 17.70 -4.84
N LYS A 93 -3.49 16.50 -4.61
CA LYS A 93 -2.28 16.01 -5.28
C LYS A 93 -2.54 15.42 -6.65
N PHE A 94 -3.64 14.72 -6.83
CA PHE A 94 -3.92 13.91 -8.03
C PHE A 94 -5.22 14.28 -8.76
N GLY A 95 -6.03 15.18 -8.22
CA GLY A 95 -7.31 15.60 -8.78
C GLY A 95 -8.51 14.88 -8.14
N ASP A 96 -9.70 15.38 -8.49
CA ASP A 96 -10.95 14.86 -7.94
C ASP A 96 -11.20 13.41 -8.32
N GLY A 97 -11.86 12.67 -7.41
CA GLY A 97 -12.28 11.29 -7.66
C GLY A 97 -11.16 10.25 -7.56
N THR A 98 -9.94 10.64 -7.22
CA THR A 98 -8.79 9.71 -7.12
C THR A 98 -8.95 8.73 -5.98
N PHE A 99 -9.41 9.20 -4.81
CA PHE A 99 -9.58 8.37 -3.63
C PHE A 99 -10.72 8.87 -2.75
N SER A 100 -11.68 8.00 -2.44
CA SER A 100 -12.82 8.38 -1.60
C SER A 100 -12.51 8.21 -0.11
N ALA A 101 -13.23 8.96 0.73
CA ALA A 101 -13.15 8.80 2.19
C ALA A 101 -13.58 7.39 2.63
N ASN A 102 -14.58 6.80 1.97
CA ASN A 102 -15.03 5.43 2.23
C ASN A 102 -13.94 4.39 1.96
N LYS A 103 -13.13 4.60 0.93
CA LYS A 103 -12.00 3.72 0.61
C LYS A 103 -10.93 3.77 1.70
N ILE A 104 -10.64 4.94 2.22
CA ILE A 104 -9.70 5.12 3.32
C ILE A 104 -10.22 4.42 4.58
N LYS A 105 -11.50 4.58 4.88
CA LYS A 105 -12.16 3.86 5.98
C LYS A 105 -12.02 2.35 5.82
N GLU A 106 -12.30 1.83 4.64
CA GLU A 106 -12.16 0.40 4.34
C GLU A 106 -10.74 -0.10 4.56
N LEU A 107 -9.74 0.63 4.06
CA LEU A 107 -8.33 0.26 4.23
C LEU A 107 -7.89 0.19 5.69
N LEU A 108 -8.39 1.09 6.52
CA LEU A 108 -7.98 1.19 7.92
C LEU A 108 -8.81 0.33 8.88
N THR A 109 -10.03 -0.01 8.50
CA THR A 109 -10.94 -0.76 9.38
C THR A 109 -11.10 -2.24 9.01
N THR A 110 -10.45 -2.69 7.95
CA THR A 110 -10.48 -4.10 7.51
C THR A 110 -9.20 -4.81 7.93
N LYS A 111 -9.33 -5.93 8.61
CA LYS A 111 -8.18 -6.68 9.14
C LYS A 111 -7.23 -7.17 8.04
N HIS A 112 -7.78 -7.68 6.94
CA HIS A 112 -7.03 -8.15 5.78
C HIS A 112 -7.57 -7.52 4.51
N ASN A 113 -6.77 -6.69 3.91
CA ASN A 113 -7.15 -5.98 2.69
C ASN A 113 -6.42 -6.59 1.49
N PHE A 114 -6.85 -7.77 1.07
CA PHE A 114 -6.26 -8.48 -0.08
C PHE A 114 -6.73 -7.94 -1.43
N ASN A 115 -7.62 -7.07 -1.41
CA ASN A 115 -8.15 -6.25 -2.46
C ASN A 115 -9.52 -5.74 -2.02
N SER A 116 -9.70 -4.52 -2.06
CA SER A 116 -10.87 -3.84 -1.53
C SER A 116 -11.71 -3.19 -2.62
N ALA A 117 -11.48 -3.51 -3.88
CA ALA A 117 -12.33 -2.97 -4.92
C ALA A 117 -13.65 -3.72 -4.97
N LYS A 118 -14.70 -3.00 -4.92
CA LYS A 118 -16.01 -3.40 -5.42
C LYS A 118 -16.29 -2.59 -6.68
#